data_11f567adb4b578be1c960976dcf5db20
#
_entry.id   11f567adb4b578be1c960976dcf5db20
#
_cell.length_a   1.000
_cell.length_b   1.000
_cell.length_c   1.000
_cell.angle_alpha   90.00
_cell.angle_beta   90.00
_cell.angle_gamma   90.00
#
_symmetry.space_group_name_H-M   'P 1'
#
loop_
_entity.id
_entity.type
_entity.pdbx_description
1 polymer ?
#
loop_
_entity_poly.entity_id
_entity_poly.type
_entity_poly.pdbx_seq_one_letter_code
_entity_poly.pdbx_strand_id
1 'polypeptide(L)'
;MAANMSVGVSLQMELARRAAEFWGEDCDIEIVERHHNRKVDAPSGTALALAECINNAMISPKPLLCGRCSRSERRGREIGVHAVRGGTIPGDHSVLFISTDEVLEINHIAQSPRIFALGALRAAGFICSRPPGLYNMSDMIQQNAITNIYKDDEQAMITLANLPFSPQTIASVFSDIAAVGVKVDIIS
;
A
#
# COMPACT_ATOMS: atom_id res chain seq x y z
N MET A 1 -2.19 4.61 -19.06
CA MET A 1 -2.42 3.16 -19.27
C MET A 1 -2.35 2.51 -17.89
N ALA A 2 -3.31 1.67 -17.51
CA ALA A 2 -3.29 1.00 -16.20
C ALA A 2 -2.87 -0.47 -16.39
N ALA A 3 -1.89 -0.95 -15.63
CA ALA A 3 -1.47 -2.35 -15.64
C ALA A 3 -2.57 -3.28 -15.09
N ASN A 4 -3.45 -2.75 -14.22
CA ASN A 4 -4.57 -3.47 -13.63
C ASN A 4 -5.69 -2.48 -13.31
N MET A 5 -6.95 -2.90 -13.51
CA MET A 5 -8.13 -2.08 -13.22
C MET A 5 -8.73 -2.33 -11.84
N SER A 6 -8.18 -3.24 -11.05
CA SER A 6 -8.63 -3.48 -9.68
C SER A 6 -8.22 -2.32 -8.76
N VAL A 7 -9.18 -1.76 -8.05
CA VAL A 7 -8.94 -0.75 -7.00
C VAL A 7 -8.08 -1.34 -5.87
N GLY A 8 -8.34 -2.61 -5.51
CA GLY A 8 -7.57 -3.31 -4.49
C GLY A 8 -6.10 -3.51 -4.87
N VAL A 9 -5.81 -3.87 -6.12
CA VAL A 9 -4.43 -3.96 -6.62
C VAL A 9 -3.74 -2.60 -6.62
N SER A 10 -4.46 -1.54 -6.99
CA SER A 10 -3.89 -0.19 -6.99
C SER A 10 -3.60 0.30 -5.56
N LEU A 11 -4.46 -0.04 -4.59
CA LEU A 11 -4.20 0.21 -3.18
C LEU A 11 -3.00 -0.62 -2.68
N GLN A 12 -2.90 -1.90 -3.08
CA GLN A 12 -1.76 -2.74 -2.75
C GLN A 12 -0.45 -2.13 -3.27
N MET A 13 -0.43 -1.58 -4.49
CA MET A 13 0.73 -0.89 -5.05
C MET A 13 1.13 0.32 -4.21
N GLU A 14 0.16 1.14 -3.77
CA GLU A 14 0.45 2.31 -2.93
C GLU A 14 0.98 1.90 -1.55
N LEU A 15 0.42 0.88 -0.92
CA LEU A 15 0.91 0.35 0.35
C LEU A 15 2.32 -0.24 0.21
N ALA A 16 2.58 -1.01 -0.86
CA ALA A 16 3.90 -1.57 -1.13
C ALA A 16 4.94 -0.47 -1.42
N ARG A 17 4.54 0.59 -2.14
CA ARG A 17 5.38 1.76 -2.38
C ARG A 17 5.78 2.44 -1.06
N ARG A 18 4.83 2.66 -0.16
CA ARG A 18 5.08 3.27 1.16
C ARG A 18 5.97 2.38 2.03
N ALA A 19 5.72 1.07 2.04
CA ALA A 19 6.57 0.14 2.76
C ALA A 19 8.01 0.15 2.21
N ALA A 20 8.19 0.21 0.90
CA ALA A 20 9.50 0.28 0.25
C ALA A 20 10.25 1.59 0.57
N GLU A 21 9.56 2.74 0.59
CA GLU A 21 10.15 4.03 0.97
C GLU A 21 10.72 4.00 2.38
N PHE A 22 10.02 3.33 3.30
CA PHE A 22 10.40 3.32 4.71
C PHE A 22 11.41 2.21 5.04
N TRP A 23 11.26 1.05 4.42
CA TRP A 23 11.95 -0.17 4.88
C TRP A 23 12.66 -0.98 3.78
N GLY A 24 12.51 -0.58 2.52
CA GLY A 24 12.98 -1.39 1.39
C GLY A 24 14.48 -1.64 1.35
N GLU A 25 15.30 -0.76 1.93
CA GLU A 25 16.76 -0.94 1.97
C GLU A 25 17.21 -1.98 3.01
N ASP A 26 16.43 -2.16 4.09
CA ASP A 26 16.79 -2.94 5.26
C ASP A 26 16.14 -4.32 5.31
N CYS A 27 15.38 -4.70 4.27
CA CYS A 27 14.70 -5.98 4.20
C CYS A 27 14.87 -6.70 2.86
N ASP A 28 14.62 -7.99 2.88
CA ASP A 28 14.43 -8.79 1.69
C ASP A 28 13.02 -8.61 1.14
N ILE A 29 12.89 -8.46 -0.17
CA ILE A 29 11.60 -8.24 -0.82
C ILE A 29 11.28 -9.42 -1.72
N GLU A 30 10.12 -10.03 -1.50
CA GLU A 30 9.63 -11.14 -2.31
C GLU A 30 8.19 -10.87 -2.76
N ILE A 31 7.90 -11.17 -4.01
CA ILE A 31 6.57 -11.10 -4.61
C ILE A 31 6.16 -12.50 -5.02
N VAL A 32 5.00 -12.95 -4.54
CA VAL A 32 4.42 -14.24 -4.91
C VAL A 32 3.08 -14.00 -5.58
N GLU A 33 2.94 -14.42 -6.83
CA GLU A 33 1.68 -14.32 -7.55
C GLU A 33 1.10 -15.69 -7.90
N ARG A 34 -0.22 -15.79 -7.88
CA ARG A 34 -0.94 -17.05 -8.15
C ARG A 34 -2.05 -16.78 -9.15
N HIS A 35 -2.08 -17.56 -10.22
CA HIS A 35 -3.14 -17.49 -11.25
C HIS A 35 -3.57 -18.88 -11.72
N HIS A 36 -4.65 -18.91 -12.46
CA HIS A 36 -5.17 -20.12 -13.07
C HIS A 36 -4.14 -20.80 -13.99
N ASN A 37 -4.29 -22.11 -14.19
CA ASN A 37 -3.36 -22.94 -14.96
C ASN A 37 -3.26 -22.59 -16.46
N ARG A 38 -4.21 -21.80 -17.00
CA ARG A 38 -4.22 -21.37 -18.42
C ARG A 38 -3.47 -20.05 -18.65
N LYS A 39 -2.98 -19.37 -17.59
CA LYS A 39 -2.22 -18.14 -17.75
C LYS A 39 -0.81 -18.44 -18.30
N VAL A 40 -0.50 -17.88 -19.46
CA VAL A 40 0.75 -18.18 -20.19
C VAL A 40 1.94 -17.32 -19.75
N ASP A 41 1.69 -16.06 -19.38
CA ASP A 41 2.74 -15.16 -18.89
C ASP A 41 3.10 -15.48 -17.43
N ALA A 42 4.39 -15.52 -17.15
CA ALA A 42 4.96 -15.70 -15.81
C ALA A 42 6.31 -14.97 -15.73
N PRO A 43 6.48 -13.98 -14.83
CA PRO A 43 5.48 -13.42 -13.91
C PRO A 43 4.35 -12.66 -14.61
N SER A 44 3.24 -12.44 -13.88
CA SER A 44 2.12 -11.63 -14.38
C SER A 44 2.50 -10.16 -14.54
N GLY A 45 1.84 -9.45 -15.45
CA GLY A 45 2.04 -8.01 -15.62
C GLY A 45 1.81 -7.20 -14.32
N THR A 46 0.88 -7.64 -13.47
CA THR A 46 0.63 -7.02 -12.16
C THR A 46 1.80 -7.24 -11.20
N ALA A 47 2.40 -8.43 -11.17
CA ALA A 47 3.57 -8.69 -10.32
C ALA A 47 4.78 -7.86 -10.77
N LEU A 48 4.99 -7.72 -12.07
CA LEU A 48 6.05 -6.85 -12.61
C LEU A 48 5.79 -5.38 -12.27
N ALA A 49 4.55 -4.90 -12.38
CA ALA A 49 4.18 -3.54 -12.01
C ALA A 49 4.34 -3.27 -10.50
N LEU A 50 4.06 -4.24 -9.64
CA LEU A 50 4.36 -4.16 -8.20
C LEU A 50 5.86 -4.03 -7.96
N ALA A 51 6.67 -4.86 -8.60
CA ALA A 51 8.13 -4.80 -8.47
C ALA A 51 8.70 -3.46 -8.97
N GLU A 52 8.20 -2.94 -10.08
CA GLU A 52 8.57 -1.63 -10.61
C GLU A 52 8.17 -0.50 -9.66
N CYS A 53 6.95 -0.55 -9.12
CA CYS A 53 6.45 0.43 -8.16
C CYS A 53 7.32 0.48 -6.88
N ILE A 54 7.70 -0.68 -6.35
CA ILE A 54 8.61 -0.84 -5.22
C ILE A 54 9.99 -0.25 -5.57
N ASN A 55 10.57 -0.64 -6.70
CA ASN A 55 11.88 -0.17 -7.13
C ASN A 55 11.94 1.35 -7.30
N ASN A 56 10.88 1.94 -7.85
CA ASN A 56 10.80 3.40 -8.05
C ASN A 56 10.69 4.18 -6.72
N ALA A 57 10.33 3.53 -5.64
CA ALA A 57 10.23 4.10 -4.31
C ALA A 57 11.52 3.97 -3.49
N MET A 58 12.46 3.15 -3.93
CA MET A 58 13.71 2.88 -3.23
C MET A 58 14.82 3.84 -3.67
N ILE A 59 15.77 4.11 -2.79
CA ILE A 59 16.97 4.89 -3.09
C ILE A 59 17.87 4.12 -4.06
N SER A 60 18.01 2.80 -3.84
CA SER A 60 18.84 1.91 -4.65
C SER A 60 17.96 0.83 -5.32
N PRO A 61 17.60 0.99 -6.59
CA PRO A 61 16.82 -0.03 -7.29
C PRO A 61 17.52 -1.40 -7.28
N LYS A 62 16.71 -2.44 -7.03
CA LYS A 62 17.18 -3.84 -6.95
C LYS A 62 16.87 -4.59 -8.24
N PRO A 63 17.76 -5.48 -8.72
CA PRO A 63 17.45 -6.35 -9.85
C PRO A 63 16.29 -7.30 -9.51
N LEU A 64 15.51 -7.65 -10.53
CA LEU A 64 14.45 -8.64 -10.39
C LEU A 64 15.00 -10.05 -10.61
N LEU A 65 14.65 -10.97 -9.72
CA LEU A 65 14.93 -12.40 -9.88
C LEU A 65 13.61 -13.16 -10.04
N CYS A 66 13.33 -13.60 -11.26
CA CYS A 66 12.12 -14.36 -11.58
C CYS A 66 12.31 -15.85 -11.33
N GLY A 67 11.73 -16.34 -10.24
CA GLY A 67 11.87 -17.74 -9.80
C GLY A 67 13.25 -18.05 -9.22
N ARG A 68 13.29 -18.96 -8.25
CA ARG A 68 14.54 -19.51 -7.73
C ARG A 68 14.62 -20.98 -8.10
N CYS A 69 15.71 -21.39 -8.71
CA CYS A 69 15.93 -22.77 -9.05
C CYS A 69 17.36 -23.19 -8.66
N SER A 70 17.56 -24.48 -8.41
CA SER A 70 18.83 -25.08 -8.02
C SER A 70 19.40 -24.58 -6.68
N ARG A 71 20.66 -24.93 -6.39
CA ARG A 71 21.38 -24.53 -5.17
C ARG A 71 22.06 -23.19 -5.41
N SER A 72 21.43 -22.11 -4.99
CA SER A 72 22.04 -20.79 -5.00
C SER A 72 21.68 -20.04 -3.73
N GLU A 73 22.62 -19.36 -3.14
CA GLU A 73 22.37 -18.44 -2.04
C GLU A 73 21.59 -17.23 -2.54
N ARG A 74 20.80 -16.62 -1.64
CA ARG A 74 20.26 -15.30 -1.89
C ARG A 74 21.40 -14.29 -2.05
N ARG A 75 21.40 -13.56 -3.14
CA ARG A 75 22.45 -12.59 -3.44
C ARG A 75 22.20 -11.20 -2.83
N GLY A 76 21.38 -11.13 -1.80
CA GLY A 76 21.19 -9.94 -0.99
C GLY A 76 20.27 -8.92 -1.62
N ARG A 77 20.67 -8.08 -2.50
CA ARG A 77 19.89 -6.93 -2.97
C ARG A 77 19.10 -7.22 -4.24
N GLU A 78 18.10 -8.09 -4.17
CA GLU A 78 17.22 -8.42 -5.28
C GLU A 78 15.76 -8.43 -4.84
N ILE A 79 14.83 -8.19 -5.75
CA ILE A 79 13.41 -8.47 -5.56
C ILE A 79 13.11 -9.81 -6.21
N GLY A 80 12.74 -10.81 -5.40
CA GLY A 80 12.29 -12.11 -5.90
C GLY A 80 10.86 -12.02 -6.43
N VAL A 81 10.58 -12.64 -7.58
CA VAL A 81 9.23 -12.71 -8.15
C VAL A 81 8.91 -14.15 -8.50
N HIS A 82 7.89 -14.71 -7.87
CA HIS A 82 7.53 -16.11 -7.96
C HIS A 82 6.11 -16.28 -8.52
N ALA A 83 5.98 -17.13 -9.53
CA ALA A 83 4.71 -17.36 -10.22
C ALA A 83 4.19 -18.77 -9.92
N VAL A 84 2.98 -18.85 -9.37
CA VAL A 84 2.26 -20.11 -9.18
C VAL A 84 1.12 -20.21 -10.19
N ARG A 85 0.96 -21.38 -10.81
CA ARG A 85 -0.12 -21.65 -11.76
C ARG A 85 -0.90 -22.87 -11.29
N GLY A 86 -2.23 -22.68 -11.07
CA GLY A 86 -3.06 -23.77 -10.57
C GLY A 86 -4.55 -23.44 -10.60
N GLY A 87 -5.36 -24.46 -10.84
CA GLY A 87 -6.81 -24.37 -10.78
C GLY A 87 -7.40 -23.22 -11.59
N THR A 88 -8.32 -22.49 -10.96
CA THR A 88 -9.09 -21.38 -11.56
C THR A 88 -8.84 -20.04 -10.86
N ILE A 89 -7.74 -19.89 -10.13
CA ILE A 89 -7.41 -18.69 -9.36
C ILE A 89 -7.45 -17.46 -10.26
N PRO A 90 -8.29 -16.45 -10.00
CA PRO A 90 -8.41 -15.28 -10.87
C PRO A 90 -7.17 -14.38 -10.84
N GLY A 91 -6.47 -14.34 -9.70
CA GLY A 91 -5.25 -13.59 -9.51
C GLY A 91 -5.06 -13.19 -8.04
N ASP A 92 -3.98 -13.66 -7.44
CA ASP A 92 -3.55 -13.31 -6.09
C ASP A 92 -2.14 -12.75 -6.17
N HIS A 93 -1.84 -11.76 -5.35
CA HIS A 93 -0.52 -11.14 -5.27
C HIS A 93 -0.17 -10.84 -3.82
N SER A 94 0.92 -11.45 -3.33
CA SER A 94 1.50 -11.16 -2.03
C SER A 94 2.83 -10.43 -2.23
N VAL A 95 3.04 -9.33 -1.52
CA VAL A 95 4.32 -8.65 -1.40
C VAL A 95 4.81 -8.82 0.04
N LEU A 96 5.98 -9.37 0.21
CA LEU A 96 6.60 -9.62 1.51
C LEU A 96 7.83 -8.74 1.67
N PHE A 97 7.90 -8.00 2.75
CA PHE A 97 9.07 -7.30 3.25
C PHE A 97 9.57 -8.06 4.47
N ILE A 98 10.74 -8.66 4.38
CA ILE A 98 11.24 -9.65 5.34
C ILE A 98 12.51 -9.13 5.97
N SER A 99 12.48 -8.82 7.26
CA SER A 99 13.67 -8.50 8.06
C SER A 99 14.10 -9.70 8.89
N THR A 100 15.04 -9.50 9.80
CA THR A 100 15.57 -10.55 10.67
C THR A 100 14.51 -11.10 11.61
N ASP A 101 13.65 -10.24 12.17
CA ASP A 101 12.77 -10.60 13.29
C ASP A 101 11.28 -10.44 12.96
N GLU A 102 10.94 -9.87 11.79
CA GLU A 102 9.55 -9.63 11.40
C GLU A 102 9.32 -9.69 9.90
N VAL A 103 8.08 -9.91 9.50
CA VAL A 103 7.63 -9.90 8.12
C VAL A 103 6.39 -9.03 8.00
N LEU A 104 6.42 -8.06 7.08
CA LEU A 104 5.23 -7.36 6.62
C LEU A 104 4.76 -8.01 5.32
N GLU A 105 3.56 -8.55 5.31
CA GLU A 105 2.93 -9.08 4.11
C GLU A 105 1.74 -8.21 3.70
N ILE A 106 1.75 -7.76 2.44
CA ILE A 106 0.65 -7.02 1.81
C ILE A 106 0.03 -7.91 0.75
N ASN A 107 -1.15 -8.44 1.03
CA ASN A 107 -1.79 -9.44 0.18
C ASN A 107 -3.09 -8.93 -0.44
N HIS A 108 -3.29 -9.21 -1.74
CA HIS A 108 -4.52 -8.99 -2.47
C HIS A 108 -4.98 -10.28 -3.15
N ILE A 109 -6.20 -10.71 -2.85
CA ILE A 109 -6.82 -11.91 -3.40
C ILE A 109 -8.06 -11.53 -4.21
N ALA A 110 -8.02 -11.79 -5.51
CA ALA A 110 -9.18 -11.63 -6.37
C ALA A 110 -10.10 -12.86 -6.24
N GLN A 111 -11.32 -12.67 -5.76
CA GLN A 111 -12.30 -13.76 -5.68
C GLN A 111 -13.01 -14.03 -7.00
N SER A 112 -13.05 -13.05 -7.91
CA SER A 112 -13.61 -13.22 -9.25
C SER A 112 -13.06 -12.16 -10.22
N PRO A 113 -13.09 -12.40 -11.56
CA PRO A 113 -12.74 -11.40 -12.56
C PRO A 113 -13.64 -10.15 -12.56
N ARG A 114 -14.78 -10.20 -11.88
CA ARG A 114 -15.73 -9.08 -11.77
C ARG A 114 -15.09 -7.82 -11.18
N ILE A 115 -14.05 -7.95 -10.33
CA ILE A 115 -13.36 -6.81 -9.73
C ILE A 115 -12.76 -5.87 -10.80
N PHE A 116 -12.29 -6.42 -11.92
CA PHE A 116 -11.71 -5.62 -13.00
C PHE A 116 -12.78 -4.80 -13.74
N ALA A 117 -13.95 -5.40 -13.99
CA ALA A 117 -15.08 -4.70 -14.59
C ALA A 117 -15.60 -3.57 -13.68
N LEU A 118 -15.75 -3.84 -12.38
CA LEU A 118 -16.15 -2.82 -11.40
C LEU A 118 -15.12 -1.69 -11.29
N GLY A 119 -13.84 -2.01 -11.33
CA GLY A 119 -12.77 -1.02 -11.34
C GLY A 119 -12.81 -0.16 -12.62
N ALA A 120 -13.04 -0.75 -13.78
CA ALA A 120 -13.18 -0.02 -15.04
C ALA A 120 -14.38 0.94 -15.01
N LEU A 121 -15.54 0.51 -14.47
CA LEU A 121 -16.71 1.37 -14.31
C LEU A 121 -16.43 2.55 -13.36
N ARG A 122 -15.71 2.32 -12.26
CA ARG A 122 -15.28 3.40 -11.34
C ARG A 122 -14.34 4.39 -12.02
N ALA A 123 -13.36 3.88 -12.78
CA ALA A 123 -12.43 4.71 -13.53
C ALA A 123 -13.16 5.54 -14.60
N ALA A 124 -14.15 4.97 -15.31
CA ALA A 124 -14.98 5.71 -16.25
C ALA A 124 -15.75 6.85 -15.57
N GLY A 125 -16.40 6.58 -14.43
CA GLY A 125 -17.06 7.62 -13.63
C GLY A 125 -16.12 8.74 -13.17
N PHE A 126 -14.91 8.35 -12.73
CA PHE A 126 -13.87 9.31 -12.34
C PHE A 126 -13.45 10.24 -13.48
N ILE A 127 -13.20 9.69 -14.67
CA ILE A 127 -12.74 10.44 -15.85
C ILE A 127 -13.82 11.41 -16.35
N CYS A 128 -15.11 11.06 -16.30
CA CYS A 128 -16.21 11.88 -16.78
C CYS A 128 -16.29 13.26 -16.10
N SER A 129 -15.76 13.41 -14.90
CA SER A 129 -15.76 14.66 -14.12
C SER A 129 -14.44 15.41 -14.19
N ARG A 130 -13.48 14.99 -15.04
CA ARG A 130 -12.14 15.57 -15.11
C ARG A 130 -11.88 16.40 -16.35
N PRO A 131 -11.02 17.41 -16.25
CA PRO A 131 -10.49 18.09 -17.44
C PRO A 131 -9.76 17.10 -18.37
N PRO A 132 -9.58 17.44 -19.65
CA PRO A 132 -8.73 16.64 -20.53
C PRO A 132 -7.32 16.46 -19.95
N GLY A 133 -6.85 15.21 -19.89
CA GLY A 133 -5.57 14.87 -19.28
C GLY A 133 -5.29 13.38 -19.29
N LEU A 134 -4.12 12.99 -18.81
CA LEU A 134 -3.72 11.59 -18.58
C LEU A 134 -3.89 11.27 -17.10
N TYR A 135 -4.73 10.28 -16.83
CA TYR A 135 -5.04 9.83 -15.48
C TYR A 135 -4.70 8.36 -15.28
N ASN A 136 -4.35 7.98 -14.08
CA ASN A 136 -4.07 6.61 -13.69
C ASN A 136 -4.95 6.17 -12.51
N MET A 137 -4.85 4.91 -12.09
CA MET A 137 -5.66 4.39 -10.98
C MET A 137 -5.30 5.01 -9.63
N SER A 138 -4.05 5.45 -9.43
CA SER A 138 -3.64 6.11 -8.20
C SER A 138 -4.30 7.48 -8.04
N ASP A 139 -4.47 8.23 -9.13
CA ASP A 139 -5.19 9.52 -9.11
C ASP A 139 -6.63 9.36 -8.63
N MET A 140 -7.28 8.26 -9.05
CA MET A 140 -8.63 7.94 -8.60
C MET A 140 -8.68 7.57 -7.10
N ILE A 141 -7.68 6.86 -6.59
CA ILE A 141 -7.62 6.46 -5.18
C ILE A 141 -7.33 7.65 -4.27
N GLN A 142 -6.38 8.51 -4.64
CA GLN A 142 -6.00 9.68 -3.86
C GLN A 142 -7.16 10.66 -3.69
N GLN A 143 -8.04 10.77 -4.68
CA GLN A 143 -9.24 11.60 -4.56
C GLN A 143 -10.23 11.06 -3.52
N ASN A 144 -10.30 9.75 -3.34
CA ASN A 144 -11.20 9.11 -2.38
C ASN A 144 -10.62 9.04 -0.96
N ALA A 145 -9.38 9.53 -0.75
CA ALA A 145 -8.75 9.56 0.57
C ALA A 145 -9.47 10.50 1.55
N ILE A 146 -10.19 11.52 1.01
CA ILE A 146 -11.07 12.38 1.80
C ILE A 146 -12.48 12.21 1.23
N THR A 147 -13.23 11.26 1.77
CA THR A 147 -14.62 11.01 1.34
C THR A 147 -15.62 11.93 2.04
N ASN A 148 -15.32 12.38 3.25
CA ASN A 148 -16.16 13.29 4.03
C ASN A 148 -15.28 14.11 4.97
N ILE A 149 -15.57 15.41 5.04
CA ILE A 149 -15.11 16.29 6.10
C ILE A 149 -16.34 16.60 6.96
N TYR A 150 -16.33 16.09 8.17
CA TYR A 150 -17.35 16.47 9.15
C TYR A 150 -16.80 17.66 9.94
N LYS A 151 -17.54 18.76 9.93
CA LYS A 151 -17.31 19.85 10.85
C LYS A 151 -18.10 19.54 12.13
N ASP A 152 -17.39 19.33 13.21
CA ASP A 152 -17.98 19.20 14.53
C ASP A 152 -17.77 20.55 15.24
N ASP A 153 -18.85 21.30 15.40
CA ASP A 153 -18.80 22.61 16.06
C ASP A 153 -18.70 22.53 17.59
N GLU A 154 -18.78 21.29 18.14
CA GLU A 154 -18.65 21.04 19.58
C GLU A 154 -17.21 20.65 19.98
N GLN A 155 -16.30 20.51 19.02
CA GLN A 155 -14.89 20.20 19.26
C GLN A 155 -13.99 21.42 19.02
N ALA A 156 -13.00 21.58 19.88
CA ALA A 156 -11.95 22.57 19.74
C ALA A 156 -10.58 21.91 19.80
N MET A 157 -9.66 22.36 18.94
CA MET A 157 -8.26 21.94 19.00
C MET A 157 -7.48 22.93 19.88
N ILE A 158 -6.83 22.41 20.92
CA ILE A 158 -5.93 23.18 21.77
C ILE A 158 -4.50 22.77 21.40
N THR A 159 -3.73 23.72 20.89
CA THR A 159 -2.31 23.51 20.59
C THR A 159 -1.46 24.20 21.67
N LEU A 160 -0.65 23.42 22.35
CA LEU A 160 0.29 23.92 23.34
C LEU A 160 1.70 23.84 22.74
N ALA A 161 2.30 25.02 22.50
CA ALA A 161 3.63 25.12 21.92
C ALA A 161 4.69 25.41 23.00
N ASN A 162 5.91 24.93 22.77
CA ASN A 162 7.08 25.17 23.63
C ASN A 162 6.97 24.65 25.08
N LEU A 163 6.18 23.61 25.31
CA LEU A 163 6.14 22.92 26.59
C LEU A 163 7.36 22.04 26.79
N PRO A 164 7.97 22.02 27.97
CA PRO A 164 8.97 20.99 28.31
C PRO A 164 8.34 19.61 28.21
N PHE A 165 8.93 18.73 27.41
CA PHE A 165 8.43 17.36 27.20
C PHE A 165 8.81 16.51 28.42
N SER A 166 8.03 16.61 29.51
CA SER A 166 8.17 15.76 30.69
C SER A 166 6.83 15.13 31.07
N PRO A 167 6.83 13.91 31.62
CA PRO A 167 5.60 13.28 32.10
C PRO A 167 4.79 14.13 33.09
N GLN A 168 5.49 14.89 33.93
CA GLN A 168 4.86 15.76 34.91
C GLN A 168 4.13 16.95 34.26
N THR A 169 4.77 17.59 33.26
CA THR A 169 4.17 18.70 32.52
C THR A 169 2.92 18.22 31.74
N ILE A 170 3.01 17.07 31.12
CA ILE A 170 1.88 16.48 30.40
C ILE A 170 0.72 16.17 31.37
N ALA A 171 1.02 15.53 32.50
CA ALA A 171 0.00 15.21 33.51
C ALA A 171 -0.67 16.47 34.08
N SER A 172 0.08 17.55 34.32
CA SER A 172 -0.47 18.83 34.80
C SER A 172 -1.45 19.42 33.78
N VAL A 173 -1.06 19.46 32.51
CA VAL A 173 -1.93 19.98 31.43
C VAL A 173 -3.26 19.23 31.37
N PHE A 174 -3.21 17.88 31.43
CA PHE A 174 -4.44 17.09 31.43
C PHE A 174 -5.30 17.29 32.67
N SER A 175 -4.65 17.46 33.83
CA SER A 175 -5.36 17.77 35.07
C SER A 175 -6.09 19.12 34.99
N ASP A 176 -5.44 20.15 34.44
CA ASP A 176 -6.00 21.48 34.28
C ASP A 176 -7.17 21.48 33.30
N ILE A 177 -7.05 20.75 32.17
CA ILE A 177 -8.11 20.59 31.17
C ILE A 177 -9.32 19.84 31.77
N ALA A 178 -9.06 18.77 32.52
CA ALA A 178 -10.09 18.00 33.18
C ALA A 178 -10.81 18.80 34.28
N ALA A 179 -10.10 19.66 35.01
CA ALA A 179 -10.67 20.50 36.07
C ALA A 179 -11.71 21.49 35.56
N VAL A 180 -11.63 21.90 34.26
CA VAL A 180 -12.63 22.77 33.62
C VAL A 180 -13.71 21.96 32.86
N GLY A 181 -13.74 20.63 33.03
CA GLY A 181 -14.80 19.76 32.48
C GLY A 181 -14.65 19.41 30.98
N VAL A 182 -13.50 19.70 30.38
CA VAL A 182 -13.25 19.38 28.97
C VAL A 182 -12.77 17.92 28.86
N LYS A 183 -13.40 17.17 27.94
CA LYS A 183 -12.94 15.83 27.58
C LYS A 183 -11.94 15.91 26.43
N VAL A 184 -10.83 15.17 26.56
CA VAL A 184 -9.80 15.06 25.52
C VAL A 184 -9.96 13.70 24.84
N ASP A 185 -10.26 13.72 23.54
CA ASP A 185 -10.53 12.49 22.77
C ASP A 185 -9.33 12.06 21.92
N ILE A 186 -8.49 13.00 21.46
CA ILE A 186 -7.34 12.72 20.58
C ILE A 186 -6.14 13.52 21.04
N ILE A 187 -4.97 12.85 21.10
CA ILE A 187 -3.67 13.46 21.36
C ILE A 187 -2.76 13.14 20.17
N SER A 188 -2.22 14.15 19.53
CA SER A 188 -1.28 14.04 18.41
C SER A 188 0.01 14.83 18.64
#